data_e83cb47a8134f804b0cde7026d0a519d
#
_entry.id   e83cb47a8134f804b0cde7026d0a519d
#
_cell.length_a   1.000
_cell.length_b   1.000
_cell.length_c   1.000
_cell.angle_alpha   90.00
_cell.angle_beta   90.00
_cell.angle_gamma   90.00
#
_symmetry.space_group_name_H-M   'P 1'
#
loop_
_entity.id
_entity.type
_entity.pdbx_description
1 polymer ?
#
loop_
_entity_poly.entity_id
_entity_poly.type
_entity_poly.pdbx_seq_one_letter_code
_entity_poly.pdbx_strand_id
1 'polypeptide(L)'
;ATYYLLGDFIGEVPWGNPTMAAGTAYFPMSLVKGYAYDANTQASMWLKTAYALKARYTMRLLNKSANKTTDLQNILTYVSKSFANASEECKLAVYDADSQLNPLWSFSYSRNSLAASASLIEKFVERNDPRAPQAFLEPDPTGYIAYGYGGTQATDIAGIKAAPNGTPQELQNNYGMSMISWAMSAPTLLISYHEVKFLEAEALCRLGGRLDEAKSALKAAITAGFENLENSIIDAADTWVYDGDSDLGADVAETYFTDEVEPLFDANPLQETMIQKYLAFFGASGESLEAYNDYR
;
A
#
# COMPACT_ATOMS: atom_id res chain seq x y z
N ALA A 1 -24.56 -21.13 -4.16
CA ALA A 1 -24.16 -22.28 -3.30
C ALA A 1 -22.81 -22.01 -2.63
N THR A 2 -21.80 -21.55 -3.37
CA THR A 2 -20.46 -21.26 -2.84
C THR A 2 -20.48 -20.13 -1.80
N TYR A 3 -21.31 -19.13 -2.01
CA TYR A 3 -21.43 -18.00 -1.08
C TYR A 3 -22.13 -18.37 0.22
N TYR A 4 -23.05 -19.30 0.16
CA TYR A 4 -23.75 -19.81 1.34
C TYR A 4 -22.80 -20.54 2.28
N LEU A 5 -21.96 -21.40 1.72
CA LEU A 5 -20.94 -22.12 2.48
C LEU A 5 -19.89 -21.19 3.11
N LEU A 6 -19.53 -20.10 2.44
CA LEU A 6 -18.60 -19.13 2.98
C LEU A 6 -19.23 -18.32 4.13
N GLY A 7 -20.49 -17.93 4.00
CA GLY A 7 -21.23 -17.23 5.05
C GLY A 7 -21.39 -18.09 6.31
N ASP A 8 -21.77 -19.35 6.16
CA ASP A 8 -21.91 -20.29 7.27
C ASP A 8 -20.56 -20.62 7.91
N PHE A 9 -19.53 -20.79 7.11
CA PHE A 9 -18.18 -21.06 7.61
C PHE A 9 -17.60 -19.88 8.40
N ILE A 10 -17.85 -18.67 7.95
CA ILE A 10 -17.39 -17.46 8.63
C ILE A 10 -18.21 -17.22 9.91
N GLY A 11 -19.48 -17.61 9.93
CA GLY A 11 -20.34 -17.52 11.11
C GLY A 11 -19.91 -18.43 12.27
N GLU A 12 -19.23 -19.53 11.99
CA GLU A 12 -18.82 -20.54 12.98
C GLU A 12 -17.37 -20.39 13.47
N VAL A 13 -16.69 -19.32 13.18
CA VAL A 13 -15.31 -18.99 13.59
C VAL A 13 -14.51 -20.18 14.11
N PRO A 14 -13.88 -20.99 13.27
CA PRO A 14 -13.19 -22.20 13.70
C PRO A 14 -11.93 -21.93 14.54
N TRP A 15 -11.56 -20.67 14.73
CA TRP A 15 -10.34 -20.28 15.46
C TRP A 15 -10.61 -19.59 16.79
N GLY A 16 -11.79 -19.80 17.33
CA GLY A 16 -12.00 -19.69 18.77
C GLY A 16 -11.82 -18.33 19.40
N ASN A 17 -12.11 -17.25 18.71
CA ASN A 17 -12.33 -15.98 19.40
C ASN A 17 -13.82 -15.83 19.74
N PRO A 18 -14.24 -16.20 20.96
CA PRO A 18 -15.66 -16.22 21.35
C PRO A 18 -16.31 -14.84 21.44
N THR A 19 -15.55 -13.78 21.23
CA THR A 19 -16.05 -12.40 21.32
C THR A 19 -16.45 -11.82 19.95
N MET A 20 -16.18 -12.51 18.87
CA MET A 20 -16.65 -12.09 17.56
C MET A 20 -18.06 -12.63 17.34
N ALA A 21 -19.04 -11.74 17.28
CA ALA A 21 -20.42 -12.12 17.01
C ALA A 21 -20.51 -12.87 15.67
N ALA A 22 -21.36 -13.90 15.61
CA ALA A 22 -21.69 -14.58 14.37
C ALA A 22 -22.15 -13.55 13.33
N GLY A 23 -21.52 -13.54 12.14
CA GLY A 23 -21.75 -12.53 11.13
C GLY A 23 -20.79 -11.34 11.18
N THR A 24 -19.87 -11.27 12.14
CA THR A 24 -18.76 -10.35 12.07
C THR A 24 -17.85 -10.82 10.95
N ALA A 25 -17.84 -10.06 9.95
CA ALA A 25 -17.23 -10.45 8.72
C ALA A 25 -15.72 -10.59 8.90
N TYR A 26 -15.21 -11.68 8.48
CA TYR A 26 -13.77 -11.89 8.45
C TYR A 26 -13.17 -11.36 7.18
N PHE A 27 -13.98 -11.22 6.12
CA PHE A 27 -13.37 -11.01 4.85
C PHE A 27 -14.37 -10.52 3.78
N PRO A 28 -13.92 -9.67 2.91
CA PRO A 28 -12.71 -8.87 2.96
C PRO A 28 -12.79 -7.78 4.02
N MET A 29 -13.89 -7.14 4.19
CA MET A 29 -14.07 -6.04 5.14
C MET A 29 -14.34 -6.49 6.56
N SER A 30 -14.55 -7.73 6.75
CA SER A 30 -14.74 -8.39 8.05
C SER A 30 -13.50 -8.47 8.89
N LEU A 31 -12.40 -8.20 8.28
CA LEU A 31 -11.16 -8.01 8.98
C LEU A 31 -11.09 -6.61 9.62
N VAL A 32 -12.18 -5.86 9.54
CA VAL A 32 -12.36 -4.60 10.26
C VAL A 32 -13.04 -4.90 11.58
N LYS A 33 -12.36 -4.60 12.68
CA LYS A 33 -12.88 -4.82 14.04
C LYS A 33 -14.22 -4.11 14.24
N GLY A 34 -15.23 -4.84 14.71
CA GLY A 34 -16.53 -4.29 15.03
C GLY A 34 -17.51 -4.09 13.85
N TYR A 35 -17.14 -4.52 12.66
CA TYR A 35 -18.02 -4.44 11.50
C TYR A 35 -18.82 -5.73 11.31
N ALA A 36 -20.14 -5.60 11.20
CA ALA A 36 -21.04 -6.68 10.81
C ALA A 36 -21.66 -6.37 9.46
N TYR A 37 -21.49 -7.26 8.49
CA TYR A 37 -22.12 -7.17 7.18
C TYR A 37 -23.16 -8.26 7.02
N ASP A 38 -24.22 -7.95 6.27
CA ASP A 38 -25.13 -9.01 5.81
C ASP A 38 -24.45 -9.94 4.81
N ALA A 39 -24.99 -11.14 4.64
CA ALA A 39 -24.39 -12.19 3.81
C ALA A 39 -24.21 -11.79 2.33
N ASN A 40 -25.10 -10.95 1.79
CA ASN A 40 -25.00 -10.51 0.40
C ASN A 40 -23.85 -9.51 0.21
N THR A 41 -23.68 -8.59 1.15
CA THR A 41 -22.57 -7.65 1.15
C THR A 41 -21.25 -8.40 1.27
N GLN A 42 -21.15 -9.38 2.19
CA GLN A 42 -19.96 -10.22 2.34
C GLN A 42 -19.64 -10.99 1.04
N ALA A 43 -20.64 -11.61 0.43
CA ALA A 43 -20.47 -12.35 -0.81
C ALA A 43 -20.01 -11.44 -1.96
N SER A 44 -20.53 -10.22 -2.02
CA SER A 44 -20.10 -9.21 -3.00
C SER A 44 -18.64 -8.82 -2.80
N MET A 45 -18.21 -8.56 -1.56
CA MET A 45 -16.83 -8.20 -1.26
C MET A 45 -15.84 -9.33 -1.59
N TRP A 46 -16.21 -10.57 -1.28
CA TRP A 46 -15.43 -11.74 -1.70
C TRP A 46 -15.31 -11.88 -3.20
N LEU A 47 -16.41 -11.63 -3.92
CA LEU A 47 -16.41 -11.68 -5.38
C LEU A 47 -15.47 -10.60 -5.97
N LYS A 48 -15.54 -9.37 -5.46
CA LYS A 48 -14.66 -8.28 -5.88
C LYS A 48 -13.21 -8.61 -5.58
N THR A 49 -12.89 -9.11 -4.39
CA THR A 49 -11.56 -9.59 -4.02
C THR A 49 -11.07 -10.70 -4.96
N ALA A 50 -11.93 -11.66 -5.29
CA ALA A 50 -11.55 -12.72 -6.21
C ALA A 50 -11.22 -12.19 -7.62
N TYR A 51 -11.93 -11.17 -8.11
CA TYR A 51 -11.59 -10.52 -9.37
C TYR A 51 -10.29 -9.72 -9.28
N ALA A 52 -10.05 -9.00 -8.20
CA ALA A 52 -8.79 -8.30 -7.95
C ALA A 52 -7.59 -9.28 -7.97
N LEU A 53 -7.69 -10.40 -7.24
CA LEU A 53 -6.68 -11.46 -7.24
C LEU A 53 -6.50 -12.11 -8.61
N LYS A 54 -7.57 -12.30 -9.37
CA LYS A 54 -7.46 -12.79 -10.78
C LYS A 54 -6.66 -11.81 -11.63
N ALA A 55 -6.90 -10.50 -11.50
CA ALA A 55 -6.11 -9.50 -12.21
C ALA A 55 -4.62 -9.59 -11.83
N ARG A 56 -4.29 -9.60 -10.53
CA ARG A 56 -2.92 -9.73 -10.01
C ARG A 56 -2.22 -10.98 -10.57
N TYR A 57 -2.83 -12.14 -10.40
CA TYR A 57 -2.17 -13.40 -10.81
C TYR A 57 -2.08 -13.55 -12.32
N THR A 58 -3.05 -13.04 -13.09
CA THR A 58 -2.95 -13.02 -14.56
C THR A 58 -1.78 -12.14 -15.00
N MET A 59 -1.61 -10.97 -14.39
CA MET A 59 -0.47 -10.09 -14.68
C MET A 59 0.88 -10.78 -14.36
N ARG A 60 1.00 -11.40 -13.19
CA ARG A 60 2.23 -12.13 -12.80
C ARG A 60 2.58 -13.27 -13.75
N LEU A 61 1.59 -13.92 -14.32
CA LEU A 61 1.79 -15.02 -15.25
C LEU A 61 1.95 -14.57 -16.70
N LEU A 62 1.89 -13.27 -16.97
CA LEU A 62 1.89 -12.72 -18.33
C LEU A 62 3.11 -13.17 -19.16
N ASN A 63 4.28 -13.31 -18.53
CA ASN A 63 5.48 -13.79 -19.21
C ASN A 63 5.42 -15.28 -19.64
N LYS A 64 4.50 -16.04 -19.06
CA LYS A 64 4.23 -17.45 -19.41
C LYS A 64 2.99 -17.62 -20.29
N SER A 65 2.29 -16.52 -20.58
CA SER A 65 1.07 -16.54 -21.38
C SER A 65 1.31 -16.96 -22.82
N ALA A 66 0.43 -17.80 -23.33
CA ALA A 66 0.38 -18.15 -24.76
C ALA A 66 -0.22 -17.01 -25.61
N ASN A 67 -1.04 -16.15 -25.01
CA ASN A 67 -1.66 -15.00 -25.68
C ASN A 67 -1.73 -13.81 -24.71
N LYS A 68 -0.66 -13.02 -24.68
CA LYS A 68 -0.54 -11.86 -23.80
C LYS A 68 -1.63 -10.82 -24.01
N THR A 69 -2.04 -10.58 -25.25
CA THR A 69 -3.09 -9.61 -25.56
C THR A 69 -4.43 -10.03 -24.93
N THR A 70 -4.81 -11.29 -25.03
CA THR A 70 -6.03 -11.79 -24.40
C THR A 70 -5.95 -11.69 -22.88
N ASP A 71 -4.81 -12.02 -22.28
CA ASP A 71 -4.66 -11.94 -20.84
C ASP A 71 -4.70 -10.51 -20.33
N LEU A 72 -4.08 -9.55 -21.04
CA LEU A 72 -4.20 -8.14 -20.72
C LEU A 72 -5.64 -7.62 -20.81
N GLN A 73 -6.41 -8.05 -21.81
CA GLN A 73 -7.85 -7.73 -21.90
C GLN A 73 -8.66 -8.36 -20.77
N ASN A 74 -8.31 -9.59 -20.38
CA ASN A 74 -8.91 -10.26 -19.23
C ASN A 74 -8.63 -9.50 -17.93
N ILE A 75 -7.41 -8.97 -17.74
CA ILE A 75 -7.05 -8.13 -16.58
C ILE A 75 -7.98 -6.93 -16.51
N LEU A 76 -8.17 -6.18 -17.60
CA LEU A 76 -9.10 -5.05 -17.62
C LEU A 76 -10.53 -5.46 -17.26
N THR A 77 -10.97 -6.62 -17.75
CA THR A 77 -12.29 -7.17 -17.40
C THR A 77 -12.39 -7.54 -15.91
N TYR A 78 -11.32 -8.06 -15.31
CA TYR A 78 -11.30 -8.40 -13.89
C TYR A 78 -11.27 -7.15 -13.03
N VAL A 79 -10.45 -6.17 -13.39
CA VAL A 79 -10.39 -4.86 -12.73
C VAL A 79 -11.77 -4.20 -12.69
N SER A 80 -12.50 -4.15 -13.81
CA SER A 80 -13.82 -3.54 -13.87
C SER A 80 -14.89 -4.23 -12.99
N LYS A 81 -14.63 -5.44 -12.53
CA LYS A 81 -15.51 -6.23 -11.63
C LYS A 81 -14.99 -6.29 -10.19
N SER A 82 -13.85 -5.68 -9.92
CA SER A 82 -13.23 -5.65 -8.60
C SER A 82 -13.65 -4.43 -7.80
N PHE A 83 -12.76 -3.86 -7.03
CA PHE A 83 -13.03 -2.71 -6.16
C PHE A 83 -13.34 -1.44 -6.96
N ALA A 84 -14.40 -0.74 -6.58
CA ALA A 84 -14.75 0.56 -7.16
C ALA A 84 -14.04 1.73 -6.44
N ASN A 85 -13.63 1.52 -5.20
CA ASN A 85 -12.93 2.51 -4.36
C ASN A 85 -12.20 1.82 -3.20
N ALA A 86 -11.41 2.57 -2.43
CA ALA A 86 -10.62 2.07 -1.31
C ALA A 86 -11.46 1.49 -0.15
N SER A 87 -12.73 1.85 0.00
CA SER A 87 -13.58 1.26 1.03
C SER A 87 -13.95 -0.20 0.78
N GLU A 88 -13.76 -0.68 -0.45
CA GLU A 88 -14.06 -2.05 -0.88
C GLU A 88 -12.85 -2.97 -0.90
N GLU A 89 -11.67 -2.43 -0.66
CA GLU A 89 -10.42 -3.19 -0.73
C GLU A 89 -10.33 -4.29 0.33
N CYS A 90 -9.53 -5.30 0.06
CA CYS A 90 -9.31 -6.40 0.99
C CYS A 90 -8.13 -6.09 1.90
N LYS A 91 -8.43 -5.81 3.17
CA LYS A 91 -7.44 -5.45 4.19
C LYS A 91 -7.71 -6.12 5.53
N LEU A 92 -6.65 -6.33 6.29
CA LEU A 92 -6.71 -6.74 7.68
C LEU A 92 -6.61 -5.50 8.56
N ALA A 93 -7.73 -5.06 9.10
CA ALA A 93 -7.85 -3.85 9.92
C ALA A 93 -8.35 -4.20 11.33
N VAL A 94 -7.60 -5.08 12.01
CA VAL A 94 -7.90 -5.55 13.37
C VAL A 94 -7.04 -4.89 14.44
N TYR A 95 -6.08 -4.10 14.02
CA TYR A 95 -5.13 -3.44 14.92
C TYR A 95 -5.80 -2.28 15.65
N ASP A 96 -5.45 -2.07 16.92
CA ASP A 96 -6.14 -1.14 17.83
C ASP A 96 -5.18 -0.27 18.65
N ALA A 97 -3.91 -0.24 18.30
CA ALA A 97 -2.86 0.50 18.99
C ALA A 97 -2.69 0.19 20.49
N ASP A 98 -3.34 -0.86 21.00
CA ASP A 98 -3.28 -1.27 22.42
C ASP A 98 -2.93 -2.77 22.56
N SER A 99 -3.87 -3.64 22.19
CA SER A 99 -3.74 -5.09 22.38
C SER A 99 -3.36 -5.84 21.12
N GLN A 100 -3.65 -5.27 19.95
CA GLN A 100 -3.38 -5.85 18.64
C GLN A 100 -2.66 -4.82 17.79
N LEU A 101 -1.35 -4.93 17.73
CA LEU A 101 -0.48 -3.97 17.06
C LEU A 101 -0.14 -4.41 15.64
N ASN A 102 0.05 -3.44 14.75
CA ASN A 102 0.53 -3.72 13.40
C ASN A 102 1.87 -4.50 13.46
N PRO A 103 2.03 -5.61 12.72
CA PRO A 103 3.24 -6.43 12.77
C PRO A 103 4.51 -5.67 12.36
N LEU A 104 4.43 -4.71 11.44
CA LEU A 104 5.58 -3.92 11.03
C LEU A 104 6.03 -2.99 12.17
N TRP A 105 5.07 -2.36 12.87
CA TRP A 105 5.38 -1.59 14.07
C TRP A 105 6.04 -2.46 15.13
N SER A 106 5.45 -3.61 15.43
CA SER A 106 6.00 -4.55 16.43
C SER A 106 7.43 -5.00 16.08
N PHE A 107 7.70 -5.23 14.81
CA PHE A 107 9.04 -5.55 14.33
C PHE A 107 9.99 -4.35 14.47
N SER A 108 9.59 -3.16 14.04
CA SER A 108 10.39 -1.93 14.15
C SER A 108 10.75 -1.64 15.60
N TYR A 109 9.75 -1.68 16.48
CA TYR A 109 9.94 -1.43 17.91
C TYR A 109 10.88 -2.45 18.58
N SER A 110 10.71 -3.74 18.29
CA SER A 110 11.48 -4.80 18.97
C SER A 110 12.90 -4.97 18.42
N ARG A 111 13.16 -4.56 17.18
CA ARG A 111 14.43 -4.85 16.49
C ARG A 111 15.22 -3.63 16.10
N ASN A 112 14.57 -2.47 15.97
CA ASN A 112 15.21 -1.24 15.47
C ASN A 112 16.07 -1.48 14.21
N SER A 113 15.50 -2.25 13.27
CA SER A 113 16.26 -2.83 12.16
C SER A 113 15.77 -2.36 10.79
N LEU A 114 14.85 -1.38 10.75
CA LEU A 114 14.36 -0.81 9.50
C LEU A 114 15.01 0.56 9.28
N ALA A 115 15.46 0.79 8.06
CA ALA A 115 16.00 2.05 7.62
C ALA A 115 15.52 2.35 6.19
N ALA A 116 15.43 3.63 5.85
CA ALA A 116 15.08 4.06 4.50
C ALA A 116 16.19 3.63 3.52
N SER A 117 15.86 2.86 2.49
CA SER A 117 16.86 2.43 1.52
C SER A 117 17.22 3.55 0.54
N ALA A 118 18.48 3.59 0.13
CA ALA A 118 18.97 4.58 -0.84
C ALA A 118 18.18 4.53 -2.16
N SER A 119 17.87 3.34 -2.66
CA SER A 119 17.12 3.18 -3.91
C SER A 119 15.68 3.68 -3.83
N LEU A 120 15.03 3.60 -2.66
CA LEU A 120 13.71 4.15 -2.44
C LEU A 120 13.75 5.68 -2.38
N ILE A 121 14.64 6.23 -1.54
CA ILE A 121 14.80 7.69 -1.39
C ILE A 121 15.16 8.34 -2.73
N GLU A 122 16.06 7.76 -3.51
CA GLU A 122 16.42 8.24 -4.85
C GLU A 122 15.18 8.40 -5.75
N LYS A 123 14.26 7.44 -5.74
CA LYS A 123 13.05 7.50 -6.58
C LYS A 123 12.08 8.59 -6.15
N PHE A 124 11.98 8.85 -4.85
CA PHE A 124 11.21 9.98 -4.33
C PHE A 124 11.85 11.33 -4.70
N VAL A 125 13.17 11.47 -4.54
CA VAL A 125 13.91 12.70 -4.87
C VAL A 125 13.84 13.01 -6.37
N GLU A 126 14.04 12.02 -7.23
CA GLU A 126 13.97 12.18 -8.69
C GLU A 126 12.63 12.73 -9.19
N ARG A 127 11.58 12.66 -8.38
CA ARG A 127 10.20 13.03 -8.70
C ARG A 127 9.66 14.19 -7.88
N ASN A 128 10.47 14.82 -7.05
CA ASN A 128 9.99 15.85 -6.11
C ASN A 128 8.73 15.38 -5.36
N ASP A 129 8.68 14.11 -4.96
CA ASP A 129 7.48 13.44 -4.46
C ASP A 129 7.09 13.99 -3.08
N PRO A 130 5.89 14.60 -2.94
CA PRO A 130 5.48 15.24 -1.69
C PRO A 130 5.23 14.25 -0.54
N ARG A 131 5.13 12.96 -0.83
CA ARG A 131 5.03 11.93 0.23
C ARG A 131 6.30 11.82 1.05
N ALA A 132 7.44 12.06 0.44
CA ALA A 132 8.72 11.80 1.06
C ALA A 132 9.01 12.63 2.30
N PRO A 133 8.87 13.98 2.29
CA PRO A 133 9.12 14.77 3.50
C PRO A 133 8.15 14.48 4.63
N GLN A 134 7.00 13.87 4.34
CA GLN A 134 6.00 13.52 5.34
C GLN A 134 6.15 12.09 5.87
N ALA A 135 6.72 11.19 5.06
CA ALA A 135 6.83 9.77 5.37
C ALA A 135 8.15 9.37 6.03
N PHE A 136 9.16 10.24 6.06
CA PHE A 136 10.48 9.90 6.60
C PHE A 136 10.89 10.79 7.75
N LEU A 137 11.60 10.19 8.70
CA LEU A 137 12.23 10.85 9.84
C LEU A 137 13.72 10.96 9.59
N GLU A 138 14.31 12.10 9.98
CA GLU A 138 15.75 12.23 10.09
C GLU A 138 16.29 11.40 11.26
N PRO A 139 17.50 10.84 11.14
CA PRO A 139 18.12 10.16 12.27
C PRO A 139 18.36 11.17 13.41
N ASP A 140 18.04 10.78 14.62
CA ASP A 140 18.42 11.53 15.81
C ASP A 140 19.97 11.69 15.83
N PRO A 141 20.50 12.92 15.96
CA PRO A 141 21.94 13.15 16.04
C PRO A 141 22.63 12.37 17.16
N THR A 142 21.89 11.94 18.18
CA THR A 142 22.40 11.10 19.28
C THR A 142 22.43 9.61 18.92
N GLY A 143 21.94 9.22 17.73
CA GLY A 143 21.85 7.83 17.31
C GLY A 143 20.71 7.04 17.98
N TYR A 144 19.82 7.72 18.69
CA TYR A 144 18.78 7.10 19.51
C TYR A 144 17.40 7.30 18.89
N ILE A 145 17.16 6.80 17.68
CA ILE A 145 15.77 6.55 17.25
C ILE A 145 15.24 5.23 17.87
N ALA A 146 15.96 4.67 18.80
CA ALA A 146 15.54 3.55 19.58
C ALA A 146 14.34 3.96 20.43
N TYR A 147 13.23 3.30 20.24
CA TYR A 147 12.03 3.39 21.10
C TYR A 147 11.10 4.58 20.90
N GLY A 148 10.96 5.13 19.70
CA GLY A 148 9.90 6.10 19.41
C GLY A 148 10.04 7.46 20.08
N TYR A 149 11.22 7.83 20.51
CA TYR A 149 11.49 9.12 21.13
C TYR A 149 12.21 10.05 20.16
N GLY A 150 11.47 10.99 19.57
CA GLY A 150 12.04 12.21 19.08
C GLY A 150 12.67 12.20 17.69
N GLY A 151 12.13 11.46 16.73
CA GLY A 151 12.47 11.70 15.33
C GLY A 151 11.87 13.02 14.86
N THR A 152 12.60 13.79 14.07
CA THR A 152 12.07 14.98 13.38
C THR A 152 11.70 14.59 11.96
N GLN A 153 10.55 15.05 11.48
CA GLN A 153 10.15 14.86 10.09
C GLN A 153 11.22 15.45 9.16
N ALA A 154 11.56 14.70 8.13
CA ALA A 154 12.55 15.15 7.17
C ALA A 154 12.03 16.34 6.38
N THR A 155 12.65 17.49 6.53
CA THR A 155 12.32 18.70 5.76
C THR A 155 13.03 18.74 4.42
N ASP A 156 14.11 18.00 4.28
CA ASP A 156 14.89 17.84 3.05
C ASP A 156 15.12 16.35 2.77
N ILE A 157 14.31 15.80 1.90
CA ILE A 157 14.39 14.37 1.55
C ILE A 157 15.72 14.01 0.89
N ALA A 158 16.33 14.94 0.14
CA ALA A 158 17.64 14.72 -0.49
C ALA A 158 18.77 14.67 0.55
N GLY A 159 18.56 15.28 1.73
CA GLY A 159 19.48 15.27 2.87
C GLY A 159 19.33 14.04 3.77
N ILE A 160 18.28 13.21 3.60
CA ILE A 160 18.13 12.00 4.40
C ILE A 160 19.30 11.06 4.17
N LYS A 161 19.92 10.65 5.26
CA LYS A 161 20.96 9.64 5.23
C LYS A 161 20.35 8.25 4.97
N ALA A 162 20.17 7.91 3.71
CA ALA A 162 19.59 6.64 3.30
C ALA A 162 20.58 5.48 3.43
N ALA A 163 20.09 4.30 3.79
CA ALA A 163 20.89 3.09 3.90
C ALA A 163 21.27 2.56 2.51
N PRO A 164 22.57 2.38 2.21
CA PRO A 164 22.99 1.72 0.99
C PRO A 164 22.50 0.27 0.95
N ASN A 165 22.15 -0.22 -0.24
CA ASN A 165 21.73 -1.60 -0.41
C ASN A 165 22.84 -2.58 0.03
N GLY A 166 22.47 -3.59 0.82
CA GLY A 166 23.41 -4.58 1.34
C GLY A 166 24.28 -4.11 2.52
N THR A 167 23.94 -3.01 3.16
CA THR A 167 24.66 -2.50 4.34
C THR A 167 24.49 -3.44 5.52
N PRO A 168 25.57 -3.69 6.30
CA PRO A 168 25.51 -4.45 7.54
C PRO A 168 24.61 -3.80 8.60
N GLN A 169 24.01 -4.63 9.44
CA GLN A 169 23.01 -4.22 10.43
C GLN A 169 23.49 -3.25 11.52
N GLU A 170 24.74 -3.30 11.90
CA GLU A 170 25.30 -2.51 12.99
C GLU A 170 25.26 -0.99 12.79
N LEU A 171 24.92 -0.54 11.58
CA LEU A 171 24.88 0.89 11.25
C LEU A 171 23.46 1.43 11.06
N GLN A 172 22.43 0.66 11.34
CA GLN A 172 21.05 1.05 11.05
C GLN A 172 20.61 2.33 11.76
N ASN A 173 21.02 2.53 13.00
CA ASN A 173 20.71 3.73 13.78
C ASN A 173 21.30 5.03 13.19
N ASN A 174 22.11 4.93 12.16
CA ASN A 174 22.69 6.07 11.47
C ASN A 174 21.89 6.53 10.25
N TYR A 175 20.79 5.88 9.94
CA TYR A 175 20.00 6.11 8.72
C TYR A 175 18.61 6.64 9.05
N GLY A 176 18.03 7.38 8.10
CA GLY A 176 16.65 7.82 8.18
C GLY A 176 15.68 6.64 8.25
N MET A 177 14.55 6.84 8.89
CA MET A 177 13.50 5.84 9.09
C MET A 177 12.19 6.29 8.48
N SER A 178 11.34 5.32 8.14
CA SER A 178 9.99 5.61 7.69
C SER A 178 9.04 5.81 8.87
N MET A 179 8.27 6.89 8.84
CA MET A 179 7.16 7.12 9.79
C MET A 179 6.15 5.97 9.81
N ILE A 180 5.84 5.43 8.65
CA ILE A 180 4.83 4.36 8.55
C ILE A 180 5.24 3.05 9.21
N SER A 181 6.51 2.85 9.49
CA SER A 181 6.94 1.73 10.34
C SER A 181 6.53 1.89 11.81
N TRP A 182 6.00 3.07 12.18
CA TRP A 182 5.53 3.39 13.52
C TRP A 182 4.01 3.47 13.61
N ALA A 183 3.29 3.25 12.53
CA ALA A 183 1.83 3.19 12.54
C ALA A 183 1.34 1.92 13.26
N MET A 184 0.74 2.10 14.45
CA MET A 184 0.36 0.99 15.34
C MET A 184 -0.93 0.30 14.90
N SER A 185 -1.88 1.04 14.37
CA SER A 185 -3.20 0.55 13.96
C SER A 185 -3.42 0.53 12.46
N ALA A 186 -2.44 0.95 11.67
CA ALA A 186 -2.52 0.91 10.21
C ALA A 186 -2.86 -0.50 9.71
N PRO A 187 -3.83 -0.64 8.79
CA PRO A 187 -4.23 -1.95 8.28
C PRO A 187 -3.13 -2.58 7.41
N THR A 188 -3.09 -3.90 7.41
CA THR A 188 -2.33 -4.65 6.41
C THR A 188 -3.20 -4.84 5.17
N LEU A 189 -2.77 -4.29 4.04
CA LEU A 189 -3.45 -4.46 2.77
C LEU A 189 -3.11 -5.82 2.16
N LEU A 190 -4.12 -6.62 1.87
CA LEU A 190 -3.97 -7.93 1.22
C LEU A 190 -4.04 -7.79 -0.29
N ILE A 191 -4.94 -6.95 -0.76
CA ILE A 191 -4.99 -6.41 -2.11
C ILE A 191 -5.78 -5.10 -2.07
N SER A 192 -5.11 -4.00 -2.40
CA SER A 192 -5.67 -2.66 -2.30
C SER A 192 -6.39 -2.21 -3.57
N TYR A 193 -7.15 -1.14 -3.43
CA TYR A 193 -7.73 -0.45 -4.57
C TYR A 193 -6.65 0.21 -5.44
N HIS A 194 -5.63 0.81 -4.83
CA HIS A 194 -4.54 1.41 -5.61
C HIS A 194 -3.76 0.36 -6.41
N GLU A 195 -3.52 -0.84 -5.87
CA GLU A 195 -2.91 -1.92 -6.65
C GLU A 195 -3.75 -2.30 -7.86
N VAL A 196 -5.07 -2.43 -7.68
CA VAL A 196 -5.98 -2.75 -8.79
C VAL A 196 -5.92 -1.68 -9.89
N LYS A 197 -5.83 -0.41 -9.52
CA LYS A 197 -5.68 0.69 -10.49
C LYS A 197 -4.30 0.69 -11.16
N PHE A 198 -3.23 0.32 -10.46
CA PHE A 198 -1.92 0.10 -11.08
C PHE A 198 -1.93 -1.05 -12.06
N LEU A 199 -2.62 -2.15 -11.75
CA LEU A 199 -2.78 -3.27 -12.70
C LEU A 199 -3.56 -2.85 -13.96
N GLU A 200 -4.56 -1.99 -13.82
CA GLU A 200 -5.28 -1.39 -14.94
C GLU A 200 -4.34 -0.55 -15.81
N ALA A 201 -3.62 0.38 -15.21
CA ALA A 201 -2.67 1.26 -15.91
C ALA A 201 -1.58 0.45 -16.63
N GLU A 202 -1.00 -0.54 -15.95
CA GLU A 202 0.00 -1.44 -16.52
C GLU A 202 -0.53 -2.22 -17.72
N ALA A 203 -1.75 -2.79 -17.60
CA ALA A 203 -2.37 -3.55 -18.70
C ALA A 203 -2.63 -2.66 -19.92
N LEU A 204 -3.10 -1.45 -19.70
CA LEU A 204 -3.35 -0.47 -20.78
C LEU A 204 -2.05 -0.01 -21.45
N CYS A 205 -1.00 0.27 -20.68
CA CYS A 205 0.33 0.59 -21.21
C CYS A 205 0.89 -0.54 -22.08
N ARG A 206 0.76 -1.79 -21.62
CA ARG A 206 1.26 -2.98 -22.35
C ARG A 206 0.44 -3.30 -23.61
N LEU A 207 -0.85 -3.01 -23.62
CA LEU A 207 -1.71 -3.16 -24.80
C LEU A 207 -1.40 -2.09 -25.86
N GLY A 208 -1.05 -0.89 -25.43
CA GLY A 208 -0.89 0.26 -26.31
C GLY A 208 -2.21 0.80 -26.87
N GLY A 209 -2.15 1.98 -27.50
CA GLY A 209 -3.31 2.58 -28.18
C GLY A 209 -4.40 3.17 -27.29
N ARG A 210 -4.24 3.07 -25.94
CA ARG A 210 -5.20 3.58 -24.93
C ARG A 210 -4.47 4.33 -23.81
N LEU A 211 -3.50 5.16 -24.17
CA LEU A 211 -2.63 5.83 -23.18
C LEU A 211 -3.38 6.82 -22.30
N ASP A 212 -4.42 7.49 -22.82
CA ASP A 212 -5.23 8.42 -21.99
C ASP A 212 -5.98 7.66 -20.88
N GLU A 213 -6.44 6.47 -21.16
CA GLU A 213 -7.07 5.61 -20.15
C GLU A 213 -6.04 5.09 -19.14
N ALA A 214 -4.84 4.72 -19.61
CA ALA A 214 -3.75 4.32 -18.75
C ALA A 214 -3.31 5.47 -17.82
N LYS A 215 -3.22 6.68 -18.33
CA LYS A 215 -2.93 7.89 -17.58
C LYS A 215 -3.98 8.16 -16.50
N SER A 216 -5.25 8.03 -16.86
CA SER A 216 -6.36 8.19 -15.91
C SER A 216 -6.35 7.13 -14.81
N ALA A 217 -6.06 5.87 -15.16
CA ALA A 217 -5.92 4.79 -14.19
C ALA A 217 -4.71 5.01 -13.25
N LEU A 218 -3.58 5.46 -13.81
CA LEU A 218 -2.38 5.79 -13.02
C LEU A 218 -2.65 6.93 -12.03
N LYS A 219 -3.33 8.01 -12.48
CA LYS A 219 -3.72 9.11 -11.60
C LYS A 219 -4.58 8.62 -10.44
N ALA A 220 -5.60 7.82 -10.72
CA ALA A 220 -6.45 7.24 -9.69
C ALA A 220 -5.69 6.34 -8.71
N ALA A 221 -4.71 5.56 -9.20
CA ALA A 221 -3.85 4.74 -8.38
C ALA A 221 -2.97 5.57 -7.43
N ILE A 222 -2.37 6.65 -7.93
CA ILE A 222 -1.54 7.57 -7.14
C ILE A 222 -2.38 8.23 -6.06
N THR A 223 -3.55 8.79 -6.41
CA THR A 223 -4.45 9.44 -5.44
C THR A 223 -4.83 8.49 -4.31
N ALA A 224 -5.21 7.26 -4.62
CA ALA A 224 -5.55 6.27 -3.59
C ALA A 224 -4.34 5.84 -2.75
N GLY A 225 -3.15 5.79 -3.35
CA GLY A 225 -1.89 5.52 -2.64
C GLY A 225 -1.51 6.65 -1.68
N PHE A 226 -1.76 7.89 -2.04
CA PHE A 226 -1.57 9.07 -1.18
C PHE A 226 -2.47 9.01 0.04
N GLU A 227 -3.78 8.79 -0.17
CA GLU A 227 -4.76 8.65 0.92
C GLU A 227 -4.37 7.52 1.90
N ASN A 228 -3.94 6.38 1.38
CA ASN A 228 -3.49 5.27 2.23
C ASN A 228 -2.25 5.63 3.06
N LEU A 229 -1.29 6.32 2.45
CA LEU A 229 -0.08 6.75 3.14
C LEU A 229 -0.38 7.80 4.21
N GLU A 230 -1.22 8.79 3.89
CA GLU A 230 -1.65 9.83 4.82
C GLU A 230 -2.29 9.22 6.08
N ASN A 231 -3.21 8.28 5.90
CA ASN A 231 -3.85 7.59 7.03
C ASN A 231 -2.82 6.86 7.91
N SER A 232 -1.77 6.28 7.32
CA SER A 232 -0.69 5.62 8.07
C SER A 232 0.22 6.61 8.80
N ILE A 233 0.47 7.79 8.22
CA ILE A 233 1.25 8.86 8.86
C ILE A 233 0.48 9.45 10.05
N ILE A 234 -0.81 9.72 9.89
CA ILE A 234 -1.68 10.21 10.96
C ILE A 234 -1.73 9.20 12.12
N ASP A 235 -1.91 7.91 11.83
CA ASP A 235 -1.88 6.86 12.85
C ASP A 235 -0.53 6.81 13.59
N ALA A 236 0.58 6.98 12.90
CA ALA A 236 1.91 7.04 13.52
C ALA A 236 2.07 8.29 14.40
N ALA A 237 1.58 9.44 13.96
CA ALA A 237 1.64 10.70 14.72
C ALA A 237 0.79 10.64 15.98
N ASP A 238 -0.42 10.10 15.90
CA ASP A 238 -1.34 9.99 17.04
C ASP A 238 -0.84 9.08 18.16
N THR A 239 -0.05 8.07 17.80
CA THR A 239 0.44 7.06 18.77
C THR A 239 1.81 7.40 19.37
N TRP A 240 2.58 8.24 18.71
CA TRP A 240 3.92 8.62 19.11
C TRP A 240 4.00 10.14 19.16
N VAL A 241 4.01 10.78 20.23
CA VAL A 241 4.17 12.24 20.44
C VAL A 241 5.03 12.87 19.32
N TYR A 242 4.50 12.87 18.12
CA TYR A 242 5.14 13.35 16.92
C TYR A 242 4.24 14.45 16.33
N ASP A 243 4.82 15.60 16.16
CA ASP A 243 4.14 16.82 15.69
C ASP A 243 4.20 16.86 14.15
N GLY A 244 3.64 15.85 13.52
CA GLY A 244 3.62 15.71 12.06
C GLY A 244 2.23 15.98 11.49
N ASP A 245 2.05 17.14 10.89
CA ASP A 245 0.93 17.37 10.00
C ASP A 245 1.17 16.59 8.70
N SER A 246 0.17 15.84 8.27
CA SER A 246 0.17 15.22 6.96
C SER A 246 -0.82 15.95 6.06
N ASP A 247 -0.38 16.32 4.89
CA ASP A 247 -1.20 16.92 3.83
C ASP A 247 -0.89 16.20 2.52
N LEU A 248 -1.55 15.06 2.33
CA LEU A 248 -1.46 14.23 1.13
C LEU A 248 -2.83 14.06 0.47
N GLY A 249 -3.67 15.08 0.59
CA GLY A 249 -5.01 15.09 0.01
C GLY A 249 -5.02 14.93 -1.51
N ALA A 250 -6.23 14.75 -2.05
CA ALA A 250 -6.43 14.50 -3.47
C ALA A 250 -5.91 15.63 -4.37
N ASP A 251 -5.93 16.87 -3.91
CA ASP A 251 -5.40 18.05 -4.61
C ASP A 251 -3.86 18.05 -4.68
N VAL A 252 -3.19 17.60 -3.61
CA VAL A 252 -1.73 17.42 -3.62
C VAL A 252 -1.35 16.29 -4.57
N ALA A 253 -2.08 15.17 -4.53
CA ALA A 253 -1.88 14.06 -5.46
C ALA A 253 -2.11 14.47 -6.93
N GLU A 254 -3.11 15.33 -7.18
CA GLU A 254 -3.39 15.85 -8.53
C GLU A 254 -2.28 16.77 -9.03
N THR A 255 -1.81 17.68 -8.19
CA THR A 255 -0.71 18.59 -8.51
C THR A 255 0.57 17.80 -8.79
N TYR A 256 0.92 16.87 -7.92
CA TYR A 256 2.06 15.98 -8.11
C TYR A 256 1.96 15.18 -9.41
N PHE A 257 0.79 14.63 -9.70
CA PHE A 257 0.57 13.89 -10.93
C PHE A 257 0.83 14.77 -12.16
N THR A 258 0.26 15.97 -12.19
CA THR A 258 0.31 16.87 -13.35
C THR A 258 1.72 17.42 -13.58
N ASP A 259 2.40 17.83 -12.50
CA ASP A 259 3.67 18.54 -12.60
C ASP A 259 4.87 17.59 -12.73
N GLU A 260 4.84 16.45 -12.05
CA GLU A 260 6.00 15.57 -11.95
C GLU A 260 5.81 14.23 -12.68
N VAL A 261 4.63 13.60 -12.57
CA VAL A 261 4.41 12.25 -13.10
C VAL A 261 4.03 12.25 -14.56
N GLU A 262 3.11 13.12 -14.97
CA GLU A 262 2.58 13.13 -16.34
C GLU A 262 3.66 13.32 -17.41
N PRO A 263 4.64 14.23 -17.25
CA PRO A 263 5.73 14.35 -18.22
C PRO A 263 6.60 13.10 -18.34
N LEU A 264 6.84 12.41 -17.22
CA LEU A 264 7.60 11.14 -17.19
C LEU A 264 6.79 9.99 -17.80
N PHE A 265 5.50 9.96 -17.53
CA PHE A 265 4.59 8.99 -18.15
C PHE A 265 4.53 9.19 -19.67
N ASP A 266 4.42 10.41 -20.16
CA ASP A 266 4.38 10.69 -21.59
C ASP A 266 5.68 10.27 -22.29
N ALA A 267 6.82 10.39 -21.60
CA ALA A 267 8.11 9.93 -22.10
C ALA A 267 8.24 8.39 -22.11
N ASN A 268 7.77 7.71 -21.07
CA ASN A 268 7.82 6.25 -20.96
C ASN A 268 6.68 5.71 -20.06
N PRO A 269 5.49 5.46 -20.63
CA PRO A 269 4.29 5.14 -19.86
C PRO A 269 4.43 3.94 -18.92
N LEU A 270 4.99 2.84 -19.42
CA LEU A 270 5.12 1.62 -18.63
C LEU A 270 6.15 1.78 -17.50
N GLN A 271 7.28 2.39 -17.79
CA GLN A 271 8.34 2.59 -16.79
C GLN A 271 7.82 3.44 -15.63
N GLU A 272 7.17 4.57 -15.93
CA GLU A 272 6.67 5.45 -14.89
C GLU A 272 5.54 4.79 -14.09
N THR A 273 4.63 4.09 -14.75
CA THR A 273 3.60 3.29 -14.05
C THR A 273 4.20 2.32 -13.04
N MET A 274 5.26 1.60 -13.42
CA MET A 274 5.91 0.62 -12.53
C MET A 274 6.67 1.29 -11.37
N ILE A 275 7.26 2.46 -11.59
CA ILE A 275 7.93 3.21 -10.53
C ILE A 275 6.90 3.75 -9.54
N GLN A 276 5.82 4.35 -10.00
CA GLN A 276 4.75 4.84 -9.13
C GLN A 276 4.09 3.70 -8.33
N LYS A 277 3.92 2.54 -8.94
CA LYS A 277 3.46 1.33 -8.24
C LYS A 277 4.43 0.91 -7.14
N TYR A 278 5.72 0.90 -7.41
CA TYR A 278 6.75 0.62 -6.41
C TYR A 278 6.71 1.61 -5.24
N LEU A 279 6.57 2.90 -5.52
CA LEU A 279 6.47 3.94 -4.51
C LEU A 279 5.19 3.83 -3.66
N ALA A 280 4.07 3.45 -4.28
CA ALA A 280 2.80 3.26 -3.56
C ALA A 280 2.80 2.01 -2.65
N PHE A 281 3.61 1.00 -2.97
CA PHE A 281 3.73 -0.21 -2.16
C PHE A 281 4.68 -0.08 -0.97
N PHE A 282 5.30 1.07 -0.84
CA PHE A 282 6.07 1.42 0.34
C PHE A 282 5.15 1.63 1.54
N GLY A 283 5.48 1.02 2.68
CA GLY A 283 4.80 1.32 3.93
C GLY A 283 4.38 0.12 4.78
N ALA A 284 3.54 0.39 5.76
CA ALA A 284 3.02 -0.59 6.72
C ALA A 284 1.99 -1.56 6.10
N SER A 285 1.62 -1.36 4.85
CA SER A 285 0.45 -1.98 4.22
C SER A 285 0.59 -3.46 3.88
N GLY A 286 1.79 -4.01 3.85
CA GLY A 286 2.01 -5.42 3.47
C GLY A 286 2.18 -5.68 1.97
N GLU A 287 1.99 -4.68 1.10
CA GLU A 287 2.08 -4.85 -0.35
C GLU A 287 3.50 -4.73 -0.92
N SER A 288 4.48 -4.37 -0.11
CA SER A 288 5.89 -4.29 -0.53
C SER A 288 6.43 -5.60 -1.14
N LEU A 289 5.89 -6.76 -0.73
CA LEU A 289 6.21 -8.05 -1.34
C LEU A 289 5.75 -8.12 -2.80
N GLU A 290 4.68 -7.42 -3.15
CA GLU A 290 4.18 -7.37 -4.53
C GLU A 290 5.11 -6.58 -5.44
N ALA A 291 5.73 -5.51 -4.96
CA ALA A 291 6.77 -4.79 -5.68
C ALA A 291 7.97 -5.70 -6.04
N TYR A 292 8.37 -6.58 -5.11
CA TYR A 292 9.40 -7.58 -5.40
C TYR A 292 8.95 -8.61 -6.44
N ASN A 293 7.69 -9.03 -6.40
CA ASN A 293 7.12 -9.95 -7.36
C ASN A 293 7.02 -9.36 -8.77
N ASP A 294 6.79 -8.06 -8.89
CA ASP A 294 6.77 -7.36 -10.18
C ASP A 294 8.16 -7.33 -10.85
N TYR A 295 9.23 -7.36 -10.07
CA TYR A 295 10.61 -7.42 -10.59
C TYR A 295 10.96 -8.77 -11.23
N ARG A 296 10.33 -9.86 -10.83
CA ARG A 296 10.60 -11.24 -11.30
C ARG A 296 9.75 -11.63 -12.49
#